data_d84ad831ae9e4d9137171338528f6e8e
#
_entry.id   d84ad831ae9e4d9137171338528f6e8e
#
_cell.length_a   1.000
_cell.length_b   1.000
_cell.length_c   1.000
_cell.angle_alpha   90.00
_cell.angle_beta   90.00
_cell.angle_gamma   90.00
#
_symmetry.space_group_name_H-M   'P 1'
#
loop_
_entity.id
_entity.type
_entity.pdbx_description
1 polymer ?
#
loop_
_entity_poly.entity_id
_entity_poly.type
_entity_poly.pdbx_seq_one_letter_code
_entity_poly.pdbx_strand_id
1 'polypeptide(L)'
;MFNARIETVATSGAFKDAFKSKRCLIPADGFYEWTVSAEDKGRDPWHIFQPGHAPFSFAGLWAHNERLDITSCTIITAPAGSTMKQLHDRQPVILDPVYYDAWLHPETGIDALPDLLSHDIDDRLQFHRVCRDVNATVVNKQRNDLPHFIDPIDTFPNPL
;
A
#
# COMPACT_ATOMS: atom_id res chain seq x y z
N MET A 1 0.12 2.60 -14.91
CA MET A 1 -0.92 2.52 -13.86
C MET A 1 -0.24 2.04 -12.60
N PHE A 2 -0.48 2.70 -11.47
CA PHE A 2 0.21 2.38 -10.20
C PHE A 2 -0.49 1.27 -9.40
N ASN A 3 -1.80 1.11 -9.57
CA ASN A 3 -2.62 0.16 -8.83
C ASN A 3 -3.47 -0.71 -9.75
N ALA A 4 -3.63 -1.98 -9.38
CA ALA A 4 -4.53 -2.95 -9.99
C ALA A 4 -5.64 -3.31 -8.98
N ARG A 5 -6.91 -3.21 -9.38
CA ARG A 5 -8.01 -3.59 -8.49
C ARG A 5 -8.20 -5.10 -8.47
N ILE A 6 -8.28 -5.69 -7.28
CA ILE A 6 -8.48 -7.13 -7.09
C ILE A 6 -9.73 -7.64 -7.85
N GLU A 7 -10.79 -6.84 -7.91
CA GLU A 7 -12.06 -7.21 -8.53
C GLU A 7 -11.96 -7.42 -10.05
N THR A 8 -10.96 -6.81 -10.68
CA THR A 8 -10.81 -6.84 -12.14
C THR A 8 -9.44 -7.32 -12.62
N VAL A 9 -8.50 -7.55 -11.73
CA VAL A 9 -7.10 -7.86 -12.08
C VAL A 9 -6.99 -9.09 -12.98
N ALA A 10 -7.80 -10.13 -12.73
CA ALA A 10 -7.81 -11.38 -13.48
C ALA A 10 -8.38 -11.25 -14.91
N THR A 11 -9.18 -10.22 -15.18
CA THR A 11 -9.88 -10.03 -16.48
C THR A 11 -9.42 -8.79 -17.23
N SER A 12 -8.77 -7.84 -16.55
CA SER A 12 -8.28 -6.60 -17.15
C SER A 12 -7.23 -6.89 -18.23
N GLY A 13 -7.41 -6.33 -19.42
CA GLY A 13 -6.43 -6.44 -20.50
C GLY A 13 -5.04 -5.93 -20.13
N ALA A 14 -4.93 -5.04 -19.15
CA ALA A 14 -3.65 -4.50 -18.69
C ALA A 14 -2.93 -5.42 -17.70
N PHE A 15 -3.64 -6.27 -16.95
CA PHE A 15 -3.08 -6.98 -15.80
C PHE A 15 -3.23 -8.50 -15.83
N LYS A 16 -4.19 -9.06 -16.59
CA LYS A 16 -4.52 -10.48 -16.56
C LYS A 16 -3.32 -11.40 -16.81
N ASP A 17 -2.45 -11.04 -17.74
CA ASP A 17 -1.28 -11.87 -18.09
C ASP A 17 -0.21 -11.77 -17.00
N ALA A 18 -0.02 -10.58 -16.41
CA ALA A 18 0.88 -10.40 -15.28
C ALA A 18 0.34 -11.09 -14.02
N PHE A 19 -0.97 -11.05 -13.78
CA PHE A 19 -1.61 -11.74 -12.67
C PHE A 19 -1.40 -13.25 -12.73
N LYS A 20 -1.43 -13.81 -13.92
CA LYS A 20 -1.17 -15.23 -14.14
C LYS A 20 0.28 -15.64 -13.86
N SER A 21 1.27 -14.83 -14.28
CA SER A 21 2.65 -15.31 -14.36
C SER A 21 3.75 -14.33 -13.92
N LYS A 22 3.41 -13.09 -13.57
CA LYS A 22 4.38 -12.04 -13.22
C LYS A 22 4.00 -11.39 -11.88
N ARG A 23 3.84 -12.23 -10.88
CA ARG A 23 3.55 -11.82 -9.51
C ARG A 23 4.85 -11.46 -8.78
N CYS A 24 4.79 -10.51 -7.86
CA CYS A 24 5.92 -10.11 -7.04
C CYS A 24 5.45 -9.67 -5.64
N LEU A 25 6.39 -9.56 -4.74
CA LEU A 25 6.24 -8.89 -3.47
C LEU A 25 6.93 -7.53 -3.53
N ILE A 26 6.28 -6.50 -2.99
CA ILE A 26 6.84 -5.16 -2.89
C ILE A 26 7.05 -4.86 -1.40
N PRO A 27 8.29 -4.96 -0.89
CA PRO A 27 8.58 -4.75 0.53
C PRO A 27 8.35 -3.29 0.93
N ALA A 28 7.83 -3.10 2.14
CA ALA A 28 7.66 -1.80 2.78
C ALA A 28 7.71 -1.97 4.30
N ASP A 29 7.97 -0.90 5.02
CA ASP A 29 7.85 -0.77 6.48
C ASP A 29 6.70 0.15 6.90
N GLY A 30 6.06 0.80 5.93
CA GLY A 30 4.90 1.64 6.08
C GLY A 30 4.47 2.27 4.76
N PHE A 31 3.35 2.98 4.79
CA PHE A 31 2.87 3.76 3.64
C PHE A 31 2.01 4.93 4.13
N TYR A 32 1.69 5.83 3.23
CA TYR A 32 0.86 6.99 3.55
C TYR A 32 -0.51 6.86 2.90
N GLU A 33 -1.52 7.40 3.62
CA GLU A 33 -2.87 7.62 3.11
C GLU A 33 -3.36 9.00 3.58
N TRP A 34 -4.36 9.56 2.90
CA TRP A 34 -4.78 10.93 3.15
C TRP A 34 -6.27 11.04 3.40
N THR A 35 -6.63 11.75 4.46
CA THR A 35 -8.02 12.18 4.69
C THR A 35 -8.19 13.66 4.35
N VAL A 36 -9.44 14.08 4.14
CA VAL A 36 -9.76 15.50 4.04
C VAL A 36 -9.84 16.09 5.43
N SER A 37 -9.07 17.15 5.68
CA SER A 37 -9.11 17.88 6.94
C SER A 37 -10.48 18.52 7.19
N ALA A 38 -10.99 18.39 8.41
CA ALA A 38 -12.20 19.06 8.85
C ALA A 38 -12.02 20.59 8.97
N GLU A 39 -10.79 21.04 9.28
CA GLU A 39 -10.48 22.43 9.59
C GLU A 39 -10.39 23.32 8.37
N ASP A 40 -9.63 22.90 7.35
CA ASP A 40 -9.27 23.76 6.20
C ASP A 40 -9.50 23.11 4.84
N LYS A 41 -10.09 21.90 4.80
CA LYS A 41 -10.30 21.10 3.58
C LYS A 41 -9.00 20.66 2.89
N GLY A 42 -7.86 20.86 3.53
CA GLY A 42 -6.56 20.33 3.09
C GLY A 42 -6.48 18.81 3.19
N ARG A 43 -5.31 18.27 2.87
CA ARG A 43 -5.02 16.84 2.98
C ARG A 43 -4.20 16.56 4.24
N ASP A 44 -4.76 15.78 5.14
CA ASP A 44 -4.08 15.28 6.34
C ASP A 44 -3.46 13.92 6.04
N PRO A 45 -2.13 13.81 6.06
CA PRO A 45 -1.42 12.56 5.85
C PRO A 45 -1.42 11.70 7.10
N TRP A 46 -1.55 10.41 6.89
CA TRP A 46 -1.46 9.36 7.89
C TRP A 46 -0.38 8.38 7.51
N HIS A 47 0.49 8.02 8.45
CA HIS A 47 1.45 6.95 8.30
C HIS A 47 0.84 5.65 8.81
N ILE A 48 0.81 4.62 7.97
CA ILE A 48 0.26 3.30 8.25
C ILE A 48 1.41 2.31 8.32
N PHE A 49 1.47 1.49 9.37
CA PHE A 49 2.59 0.60 9.65
C PHE A 49 2.15 -0.59 10.50
N GLN A 50 3.00 -1.62 10.62
CA GLN A 50 2.83 -2.69 11.61
C GLN A 50 3.45 -2.30 12.96
N PRO A 51 2.97 -2.88 14.08
CA PRO A 51 3.58 -2.71 15.39
C PRO A 51 5.10 -2.94 15.35
N GLY A 52 5.85 -2.05 15.97
CA GLY A 52 7.30 -2.09 15.97
C GLY A 52 7.95 -1.79 14.61
N HIS A 53 7.20 -1.21 13.67
CA HIS A 53 7.63 -0.97 12.28
C HIS A 53 8.16 -2.23 11.60
N ALA A 54 7.56 -3.39 11.92
CA ALA A 54 7.91 -4.64 11.28
C ALA A 54 7.65 -4.56 9.76
N PRO A 55 8.61 -4.96 8.91
CA PRO A 55 8.41 -4.92 7.47
C PRO A 55 7.33 -5.90 7.03
N PHE A 56 6.66 -5.54 5.94
CA PHE A 56 5.65 -6.34 5.26
C PHE A 56 5.82 -6.26 3.75
N SER A 57 4.99 -6.96 2.99
CA SER A 57 5.02 -6.84 1.53
C SER A 57 3.62 -6.67 0.97
N PHE A 58 3.51 -5.76 0.02
CA PHE A 58 2.32 -5.67 -0.82
C PHE A 58 2.32 -6.79 -1.86
N ALA A 59 1.15 -7.37 -2.14
CA ALA A 59 0.95 -8.20 -3.32
C ALA A 59 1.04 -7.33 -4.56
N GLY A 60 1.95 -7.67 -5.45
CA GLY A 60 2.22 -6.87 -6.64
C GLY A 60 2.32 -7.70 -7.91
N LEU A 61 2.27 -6.99 -9.03
CA LEU A 61 2.53 -7.53 -10.37
C LEU A 61 3.68 -6.74 -10.98
N TRP A 62 4.47 -7.39 -11.83
CA TRP A 62 5.54 -6.70 -12.55
C TRP A 62 5.39 -6.83 -14.06
N ALA A 63 6.00 -5.92 -14.79
CA ALA A 63 6.09 -5.95 -16.24
C ALA A 63 7.42 -5.32 -16.69
N HIS A 64 7.94 -5.82 -17.79
CA HIS A 64 9.10 -5.25 -18.47
C HIS A 64 8.69 -4.67 -19.81
N ASN A 65 9.10 -3.46 -20.09
CA ASN A 65 8.93 -2.81 -21.39
C ASN A 65 10.27 -2.86 -22.14
N GLU A 66 10.38 -3.78 -23.09
CA GLU A 66 11.62 -4.00 -23.86
C GLU A 66 12.07 -2.75 -24.63
N ARG A 67 11.12 -1.96 -25.17
CA ARG A 67 11.46 -0.75 -25.96
C ARG A 67 12.13 0.34 -25.12
N LEU A 68 11.76 0.44 -23.84
CA LEU A 68 12.27 1.45 -22.92
C LEU A 68 13.32 0.88 -21.96
N ASP A 69 13.51 -0.44 -21.97
CA ASP A 69 14.32 -1.20 -21.00
C ASP A 69 13.95 -0.85 -19.54
N ILE A 70 12.65 -0.81 -19.27
CA ILE A 70 12.13 -0.46 -17.92
C ILE A 70 11.34 -1.63 -17.37
N THR A 71 11.75 -2.11 -16.19
CA THR A 71 10.93 -2.98 -15.35
C THR A 71 10.15 -2.14 -14.35
N SER A 72 8.86 -2.36 -14.25
CA SER A 72 7.96 -1.66 -13.32
C SER A 72 7.07 -2.63 -12.59
N CYS A 73 6.54 -2.21 -11.45
CA CYS A 73 5.54 -2.97 -10.69
C CYS A 73 4.27 -2.15 -10.46
N THR A 74 3.21 -2.84 -10.11
CA THR A 74 1.92 -2.29 -9.68
C THR A 74 1.46 -3.00 -8.42
N ILE A 75 0.84 -2.27 -7.50
CA ILE A 75 0.29 -2.82 -6.26
C ILE A 75 -1.14 -3.27 -6.51
N ILE A 76 -1.51 -4.44 -5.98
CA ILE A 76 -2.91 -4.88 -5.97
C ILE A 76 -3.61 -4.18 -4.81
N THR A 77 -4.80 -3.63 -5.09
CA THR A 77 -5.64 -2.98 -4.08
C THR A 77 -6.98 -3.69 -3.95
N ALA A 78 -7.51 -3.72 -2.73
CA ALA A 78 -8.80 -4.29 -2.36
C ALA A 78 -9.71 -3.25 -1.69
N PRO A 79 -11.00 -3.51 -1.47
CA PRO A 79 -11.79 -2.75 -0.51
C PRO A 79 -11.11 -2.73 0.85
N ALA A 80 -11.20 -1.60 1.54
CA ALA A 80 -10.55 -1.44 2.84
C ALA A 80 -11.17 -2.36 3.91
N GLY A 81 -10.32 -3.01 4.71
CA GLY A 81 -10.69 -3.71 5.93
C GLY A 81 -11.10 -2.75 7.04
N SER A 82 -11.33 -3.29 8.23
CA SER A 82 -11.88 -2.51 9.37
C SER A 82 -10.95 -1.39 9.84
N THR A 83 -9.65 -1.62 9.79
CA THR A 83 -8.64 -0.63 10.21
C THR A 83 -8.53 0.49 9.17
N MET A 84 -8.27 0.14 7.93
CA MET A 84 -8.06 1.11 6.86
C MET A 84 -9.33 1.85 6.47
N LYS A 85 -10.51 1.27 6.67
CA LYS A 85 -11.81 1.93 6.40
C LYS A 85 -12.00 3.25 7.15
N GLN A 86 -11.28 3.44 8.24
CA GLN A 86 -11.28 4.69 9.00
C GLN A 86 -10.61 5.85 8.23
N LEU A 87 -9.74 5.53 7.26
CA LEU A 87 -8.97 6.50 6.50
C LEU A 87 -9.39 6.56 5.02
N HIS A 88 -9.63 5.41 4.40
CA HIS A 88 -9.92 5.32 2.97
C HIS A 88 -10.82 4.11 2.66
N ASP A 89 -11.51 4.14 1.53
CA ASP A 89 -12.39 3.04 1.07
C ASP A 89 -11.64 1.88 0.44
N ARG A 90 -10.37 2.06 0.13
CA ARG A 90 -9.51 1.05 -0.47
C ARG A 90 -8.18 0.97 0.28
N GLN A 91 -7.55 -0.20 0.19
CA GLN A 91 -6.22 -0.44 0.74
C GLN A 91 -5.35 -1.24 -0.23
N PRO A 92 -4.01 -1.15 -0.15
CA PRO A 92 -3.13 -2.12 -0.76
C PRO A 92 -3.33 -3.48 -0.09
N VAL A 93 -3.26 -4.56 -0.86
CA VAL A 93 -3.25 -5.92 -0.28
C VAL A 93 -1.87 -6.16 0.33
N ILE A 94 -1.82 -6.21 1.66
CA ILE A 94 -0.62 -6.55 2.42
C ILE A 94 -0.74 -8.02 2.79
N LEU A 95 -0.03 -8.85 2.05
CA LEU A 95 -0.17 -10.30 2.15
C LEU A 95 0.45 -10.83 3.45
N ASP A 96 -0.24 -11.74 4.15
CA ASP A 96 0.36 -12.44 5.28
C ASP A 96 1.58 -13.25 4.81
N PRO A 97 2.75 -13.14 5.48
CA PRO A 97 3.98 -13.81 5.07
C PRO A 97 3.86 -15.31 4.85
N VAL A 98 2.94 -15.98 5.52
CA VAL A 98 2.71 -17.43 5.35
C VAL A 98 2.29 -17.79 3.91
N TYR A 99 1.75 -16.84 3.15
CA TYR A 99 1.28 -17.01 1.78
C TYR A 99 2.29 -16.53 0.72
N TYR A 100 3.45 -15.99 1.08
CA TYR A 100 4.42 -15.43 0.13
C TYR A 100 4.89 -16.46 -0.90
N ASP A 101 5.25 -17.65 -0.45
CA ASP A 101 5.70 -18.73 -1.36
C ASP A 101 4.59 -19.13 -2.33
N ALA A 102 3.37 -19.30 -1.83
CA ALA A 102 2.22 -19.65 -2.68
C ALA A 102 1.89 -18.52 -3.67
N TRP A 103 2.00 -17.27 -3.27
CA TRP A 103 1.81 -16.11 -4.15
C TRP A 103 2.83 -16.05 -5.28
N LEU A 104 4.10 -16.31 -4.97
CA LEU A 104 5.20 -16.23 -5.93
C LEU A 104 5.32 -17.49 -6.80
N HIS A 105 4.78 -18.63 -6.36
CA HIS A 105 4.99 -19.90 -7.03
C HIS A 105 4.30 -19.91 -8.41
N PRO A 106 5.02 -20.18 -9.51
CA PRO A 106 4.48 -20.09 -10.87
C PRO A 106 3.33 -21.06 -11.12
N GLU A 107 3.33 -22.20 -10.47
CA GLU A 107 2.30 -23.27 -10.64
C GLU A 107 1.05 -23.00 -9.79
N THR A 108 1.00 -21.96 -8.96
CA THR A 108 -0.23 -21.61 -8.24
C THR A 108 -1.33 -21.25 -9.23
N GLY A 109 -2.37 -22.07 -9.26
CA GLY A 109 -3.49 -21.92 -10.19
C GLY A 109 -4.20 -20.58 -10.03
N ILE A 110 -4.61 -19.99 -11.14
CA ILE A 110 -5.26 -18.68 -11.17
C ILE A 110 -6.51 -18.61 -10.28
N ASP A 111 -7.22 -19.74 -10.13
CA ASP A 111 -8.44 -19.83 -9.31
C ASP A 111 -8.15 -19.79 -7.80
N ALA A 112 -6.92 -20.11 -7.38
CA ALA A 112 -6.49 -20.01 -5.98
C ALA A 112 -6.02 -18.61 -5.58
N LEU A 113 -5.64 -17.76 -6.54
CA LEU A 113 -5.07 -16.44 -6.26
C LEU A 113 -6.02 -15.48 -5.54
N PRO A 114 -7.33 -15.43 -5.84
CA PRO A 114 -8.25 -14.57 -5.09
C PRO A 114 -8.35 -14.95 -3.60
N ASP A 115 -8.32 -16.25 -3.30
CA ASP A 115 -8.31 -16.71 -1.91
C ASP A 115 -7.03 -16.29 -1.19
N LEU A 116 -5.87 -16.46 -1.79
CA LEU A 116 -4.60 -16.00 -1.24
C LEU A 116 -4.62 -14.49 -0.93
N LEU A 117 -5.19 -13.68 -1.79
CA LEU A 117 -5.28 -12.22 -1.62
C LEU A 117 -6.30 -11.79 -0.56
N SER A 118 -7.16 -12.71 -0.10
CA SER A 118 -8.10 -12.44 1.00
C SER A 118 -7.44 -12.53 2.39
N HIS A 119 -6.25 -13.12 2.47
CA HIS A 119 -5.46 -13.26 3.69
C HIS A 119 -4.52 -12.07 3.88
N ASP A 120 -5.10 -10.88 4.03
CA ASP A 120 -4.35 -9.67 4.35
C ASP A 120 -4.19 -9.46 5.87
N ILE A 121 -3.38 -8.49 6.24
CA ILE A 121 -3.06 -8.19 7.63
C ILE A 121 -3.67 -6.88 8.12
N ASP A 122 -4.80 -6.44 7.58
CA ASP A 122 -5.45 -5.16 7.95
C ASP A 122 -5.64 -5.02 9.47
N ASP A 123 -6.01 -6.08 10.16
CA ASP A 123 -6.23 -6.12 11.61
C ASP A 123 -4.96 -5.91 12.45
N ARG A 124 -3.78 -6.04 11.85
CA ARG A 124 -2.48 -5.81 12.51
C ARG A 124 -1.95 -4.41 12.26
N LEU A 125 -2.57 -3.64 11.38
CA LEU A 125 -2.10 -2.31 11.04
C LEU A 125 -2.42 -1.29 12.13
N GLN A 126 -1.50 -0.35 12.30
CA GLN A 126 -1.66 0.85 13.11
C GLN A 126 -1.46 2.07 12.23
N PHE A 127 -1.98 3.20 12.65
CA PHE A 127 -1.74 4.45 11.94
C PHE A 127 -1.75 5.63 12.91
N HIS A 128 -1.03 6.67 12.55
CA HIS A 128 -1.06 7.98 13.20
C HIS A 128 -0.93 9.08 12.17
N ARG A 129 -1.39 10.27 12.53
CA ARG A 129 -1.26 11.46 11.71
C ARG A 129 0.19 11.95 11.74
N VAL A 130 0.71 12.39 10.60
CA VAL A 130 2.04 12.96 10.45
C VAL A 130 1.99 14.39 9.93
N CYS A 131 3.12 15.09 9.91
CA CYS A 131 3.16 16.48 9.45
C CYS A 131 2.80 16.58 7.95
N ARG A 132 2.18 17.70 7.57
CA ARG A 132 1.78 17.95 6.17
C ARG A 132 2.96 18.21 5.22
N ASP A 133 4.16 18.34 5.72
CA ASP A 133 5.34 18.52 4.89
C ASP A 133 5.59 17.33 3.96
N VAL A 134 5.10 16.13 4.34
CA VAL A 134 5.13 14.95 3.47
C VAL A 134 4.34 15.15 2.16
N ASN A 135 3.41 16.10 2.10
CA ASN A 135 2.64 16.42 0.89
C ASN A 135 3.46 17.15 -0.19
N ALA A 136 4.60 17.71 0.17
CA ALA A 136 5.46 18.45 -0.73
C ALA A 136 6.64 17.57 -1.19
N THR A 137 7.04 17.68 -2.46
CA THR A 137 8.24 16.98 -2.96
C THR A 137 9.54 17.58 -2.45
N VAL A 138 9.49 18.83 -2.00
CA VAL A 138 10.63 19.58 -1.44
C VAL A 138 10.12 20.47 -0.33
N VAL A 139 10.66 20.31 0.89
CA VAL A 139 10.37 21.15 2.05
C VAL A 139 11.61 21.99 2.36
N ASN A 140 11.47 23.32 2.41
CA ASN A 140 12.57 24.24 2.73
C ASN A 140 13.87 23.98 1.92
N LYS A 141 13.73 23.65 0.61
CA LYS A 141 14.82 23.26 -0.29
C LYS A 141 15.48 21.90 0.04
N GLN A 142 14.92 21.12 0.93
CA GLN A 142 15.34 19.76 1.24
C GLN A 142 14.34 18.76 0.66
N ARG A 143 14.80 17.53 0.41
CA ARG A 143 13.92 16.41 0.00
C ARG A 143 13.00 16.05 1.16
N ASN A 144 11.82 15.54 0.82
CA ASN A 144 10.83 15.10 1.82
C ASN A 144 10.97 13.60 2.19
N ASP A 145 12.19 13.09 2.19
CA ASP A 145 12.54 11.71 2.55
C ASP A 145 13.32 11.63 3.89
N LEU A 146 13.00 12.54 4.80
CA LEU A 146 13.66 12.58 6.10
C LEU A 146 12.96 11.67 7.11
N PRO A 147 13.72 11.03 8.02
CA PRO A 147 13.16 10.05 8.97
C PRO A 147 12.00 10.59 9.82
N HIS A 148 12.04 11.87 10.21
CA HIS A 148 10.99 12.47 11.05
C HIS A 148 9.63 12.65 10.35
N PHE A 149 9.50 12.40 9.05
CA PHE A 149 8.20 12.48 8.37
C PHE A 149 7.26 11.32 8.72
N ILE A 150 7.76 10.29 9.39
CA ILE A 150 6.92 9.23 9.94
C ILE A 150 6.59 9.47 11.42
N ASP A 151 7.13 10.51 12.05
CA ASP A 151 6.86 10.81 13.46
C ASP A 151 5.40 11.28 13.64
N PRO A 152 4.72 10.83 14.70
CA PRO A 152 3.37 11.31 14.99
C PRO A 152 3.43 12.81 15.30
N ILE A 153 2.48 13.57 14.72
CA ILE A 153 2.27 14.93 15.22
C ILE A 153 1.60 14.80 16.59
N ASP A 154 2.19 15.45 17.59
CA ASP A 154 1.60 15.53 18.91
C ASP A 154 0.17 16.08 18.77
N THR A 155 -0.81 15.25 19.08
CA THR A 155 -2.13 15.75 19.40
C THR A 155 -1.94 16.54 20.69
N PHE A 156 -1.89 17.86 20.61
CA PHE A 156 -1.91 18.70 21.81
C PHE A 156 -3.02 18.16 22.72
N PRO A 157 -2.72 17.88 24.00
CA PRO A 157 -3.77 17.53 24.93
C PRO A 157 -4.76 18.69 24.88
N ASN A 158 -6.02 18.34 24.62
CA ASN A 158 -7.11 19.29 24.64
C ASN A 158 -7.02 20.07 25.98
N PRO A 159 -6.86 21.39 25.99
CA PRO A 159 -6.91 22.12 27.25
C PRO A 159 -8.30 21.88 27.86
N LEU A 160 -8.30 21.31 29.04
CA LEU A 160 -9.47 21.12 29.89
C LEU A 160 -10.23 22.43 30.14
#